data_0069dab3eba44369038d43d5f05f64f9
#
_entry.id   0069dab3eba44369038d43d5f05f64f9
#
_cell.length_a   1.000
_cell.length_b   1.000
_cell.length_c   1.000
_cell.angle_alpha   90.00
_cell.angle_beta   90.00
_cell.angle_gamma   90.00
#
_symmetry.space_group_name_H-M   'P 1'
#
loop_
_entity.id
_entity.type
_entity.pdbx_description
1 polymer ?
#
loop_
_entity_poly.entity_id
_entity_poly.type
_entity_poly.pdbx_seq_one_letter_code
_entity_poly.pdbx_strand_id
1 'polypeptide(L)'
;ANMGILRVDHPDILEFITCKNDTSKITNFNISVALTDRFMEALRAGTTYDLIHPRNAQVAGQLDARDVFARIVHGAWLTGEPGVFFIDKANAVNPVPHLGAYEATNPCGEQPLLPYDVCNLGSVNVGVFVRDGKMDWEALRQTVQLCTHFLDNVIDANKYPLPEISDLSRRIRRIGLGIMGWADLLVRLGIPYNSGEAVAFARELMRFVDEESKVESERLAKQRGAFPEWEKSIWGPDKTCARDATLERIRPKRKLRNCNLTTVAPTGTISIIAGCSSGIEPMFAVAFLRNQAGVLMPDVNE
;
A
#
# COMPACT_ATOMS: atom_id res chain seq x y z
N ALA A 1 10.33 -12.91 -1.21
CA ALA A 1 10.73 -11.68 -0.54
C ALA A 1 10.00 -11.54 0.79
N ASN A 2 10.68 -11.02 1.81
CA ASN A 2 10.13 -10.77 3.13
C ASN A 2 10.26 -9.28 3.46
N MET A 3 9.49 -8.80 4.44
CA MET A 3 9.62 -7.44 4.99
C MET A 3 9.93 -7.53 6.47
N GLY A 4 10.98 -6.84 6.91
CA GLY A 4 11.27 -6.58 8.32
C GLY A 4 10.99 -5.11 8.64
N ILE A 5 10.17 -4.84 9.65
CA ILE A 5 9.91 -3.47 10.12
C ILE A 5 10.26 -3.38 11.60
N LEU A 6 11.04 -2.35 11.95
CA LEU A 6 11.31 -2.02 13.34
C LEU A 6 10.89 -0.59 13.64
N ARG A 7 10.24 -0.40 14.79
CA ARG A 7 9.86 0.95 15.24
C ARG A 7 11.11 1.79 15.55
N VAL A 8 11.06 3.06 15.19
CA VAL A 8 12.17 4.00 15.41
C VAL A 8 12.53 4.17 16.88
N ASP A 9 11.56 3.92 17.77
CA ASP A 9 11.73 4.00 19.23
C ASP A 9 12.17 2.66 19.88
N HIS A 10 12.57 1.65 19.07
CA HIS A 10 13.12 0.41 19.60
C HIS A 10 14.59 0.58 20.04
N PRO A 11 15.05 -0.03 21.16
CA PRO A 11 16.44 0.06 21.61
C PRO A 11 17.50 -0.33 20.57
N ASP A 12 17.21 -1.33 19.71
CA ASP A 12 18.13 -1.85 18.70
C ASP A 12 18.05 -1.11 17.36
N ILE A 13 17.42 0.05 17.32
CA ILE A 13 17.14 0.75 16.05
C ILE A 13 18.40 1.11 15.26
N LEU A 14 19.50 1.47 15.93
CA LEU A 14 20.74 1.82 15.24
C LEU A 14 21.38 0.62 14.54
N GLU A 15 21.32 -0.55 15.16
CA GLU A 15 21.78 -1.80 14.54
C GLU A 15 20.91 -2.19 13.36
N PHE A 16 19.56 -2.06 13.51
CA PHE A 16 18.62 -2.35 12.44
C PHE A 16 18.84 -1.45 11.20
N ILE A 17 19.03 -0.14 11.38
CA ILE A 17 19.27 0.80 10.26
C ILE A 17 20.50 0.40 9.44
N THR A 18 21.52 -0.17 10.07
CA THR A 18 22.80 -0.49 9.42
C THR A 18 22.97 -1.96 9.05
N CYS A 19 22.00 -2.82 9.39
CA CYS A 19 22.15 -4.28 9.26
C CYS A 19 22.33 -4.76 7.79
N LYS A 20 21.95 -3.95 6.81
CA LYS A 20 22.11 -4.22 5.37
C LYS A 20 23.20 -3.40 4.69
N ASN A 21 24.05 -2.69 5.42
CA ASN A 21 25.23 -2.03 4.84
C ASN A 21 26.19 -3.06 4.19
N ASP A 22 26.20 -4.28 4.69
CA ASP A 22 26.78 -5.43 4.03
C ASP A 22 25.72 -6.11 3.14
N THR A 23 25.75 -5.83 1.85
CA THR A 23 24.77 -6.29 0.86
C THR A 23 24.76 -7.82 0.66
N SER A 24 25.72 -8.55 1.23
CA SER A 24 25.74 -10.02 1.23
C SER A 24 24.83 -10.65 2.29
N LYS A 25 24.37 -9.86 3.28
CA LYS A 25 23.54 -10.31 4.40
C LYS A 25 22.07 -9.95 4.20
N ILE A 26 21.20 -10.78 4.76
CA ILE A 26 19.74 -10.55 4.82
C ILE A 26 19.17 -10.22 3.41
N THR A 27 19.66 -10.90 2.37
CA THR A 27 19.39 -10.61 0.97
C THR A 27 17.93 -10.84 0.55
N ASN A 28 17.18 -11.65 1.30
CA ASN A 28 15.78 -11.99 1.05
C ASN A 28 14.78 -11.17 1.88
N PHE A 29 15.24 -10.15 2.62
CA PHE A 29 14.42 -9.20 3.33
C PHE A 29 14.56 -7.81 2.75
N ASN A 30 13.45 -7.13 2.53
CA ASN A 30 13.38 -5.68 2.54
C ASN A 30 13.23 -5.21 3.98
N ILE A 31 13.81 -4.07 4.33
CA ILE A 31 13.69 -3.51 5.68
C ILE A 31 13.15 -2.09 5.64
N SER A 32 12.34 -1.74 6.65
CA SER A 32 11.83 -0.37 6.82
C SER A 32 11.79 0.02 8.29
N VAL A 33 12.03 1.29 8.55
CA VAL A 33 11.87 1.88 9.88
C VAL A 33 10.45 2.43 10.01
N ALA A 34 9.72 2.00 11.04
CA ALA A 34 8.42 2.57 11.38
C ALA A 34 8.61 3.88 12.15
N LEU A 35 8.35 4.99 11.46
CA LEU A 35 8.43 6.35 12.02
C LEU A 35 7.13 6.71 12.74
N THR A 36 7.27 7.18 13.99
CA THR A 36 6.15 7.68 14.79
C THR A 36 5.98 9.19 14.62
N ASP A 37 4.76 9.70 14.89
CA ASP A 37 4.51 11.15 14.92
C ASP A 37 5.39 11.84 15.96
N ARG A 38 5.58 11.22 17.13
CA ARG A 38 6.48 11.71 18.21
C ARG A 38 7.93 11.84 17.74
N PHE A 39 8.44 10.88 16.99
CA PHE A 39 9.78 10.98 16.40
C PHE A 39 9.87 12.14 15.39
N MET A 40 8.84 12.30 14.54
CA MET A 40 8.80 13.38 13.56
C MET A 40 8.70 14.77 14.19
N GLU A 41 8.05 14.88 15.35
CA GLU A 41 8.02 16.09 16.16
C GLU A 41 9.40 16.41 16.75
N ALA A 42 10.06 15.41 17.36
CA ALA A 42 11.43 15.54 17.88
C ALA A 42 12.43 15.94 16.77
N LEU A 43 12.30 15.33 15.57
CA LEU A 43 13.12 15.65 14.40
C LEU A 43 12.96 17.12 13.98
N ARG A 44 11.74 17.64 13.91
CA ARG A 44 11.48 19.05 13.58
C ARG A 44 12.02 19.98 14.63
N ALA A 45 11.84 19.64 15.90
CA ALA A 45 12.31 20.41 17.03
C ALA A 45 13.84 20.35 17.23
N GLY A 46 14.52 19.34 16.65
CA GLY A 46 15.95 19.08 16.87
C GLY A 46 16.24 18.63 18.30
N THR A 47 15.40 17.75 18.82
CA THR A 47 15.51 17.22 20.19
C THR A 47 15.76 15.72 20.21
N THR A 48 16.02 15.18 21.40
CA THR A 48 16.06 13.74 21.63
C THR A 48 14.66 13.14 21.73
N TYR A 49 14.56 11.83 21.53
CA TYR A 49 13.36 11.03 21.75
C TYR A 49 13.72 9.76 22.53
N ASP A 50 12.73 9.21 23.25
CA ASP A 50 12.91 8.03 24.09
C ASP A 50 12.90 6.75 23.25
N LEU A 51 13.80 5.82 23.61
CA LEU A 51 13.73 4.44 23.20
C LEU A 51 12.90 3.64 24.20
N ILE A 52 11.98 2.83 23.70
CA ILE A 52 10.99 2.11 24.50
C ILE A 52 11.27 0.61 24.42
N HIS A 53 11.50 -0.01 25.56
CA HIS A 53 11.73 -1.44 25.62
C HIS A 53 10.42 -2.22 25.31
N PRO A 54 10.38 -3.12 24.32
CA PRO A 54 9.14 -3.72 23.81
C PRO A 54 8.42 -4.63 24.82
N ARG A 55 9.13 -5.20 25.81
CA ARG A 55 8.53 -6.13 26.79
C ARG A 55 7.87 -5.45 27.98
N ASN A 56 8.35 -4.27 28.41
CA ASN A 56 7.89 -3.64 29.62
C ASN A 56 7.47 -2.17 29.45
N ALA A 57 7.57 -1.65 28.22
CA ALA A 57 7.24 -0.27 27.84
C ALA A 57 8.02 0.82 28.64
N GLN A 58 9.16 0.45 29.26
CA GLN A 58 10.01 1.40 29.97
C GLN A 58 10.98 2.10 29.02
N VAL A 59 11.40 3.32 29.38
CA VAL A 59 12.44 4.05 28.66
C VAL A 59 13.78 3.32 28.85
N ALA A 60 14.38 2.87 27.76
CA ALA A 60 15.65 2.17 27.72
C ALA A 60 16.83 3.09 27.40
N GLY A 61 16.57 4.30 26.92
CA GLY A 61 17.57 5.30 26.57
C GLY A 61 16.98 6.41 25.74
N GLN A 62 17.82 7.31 25.24
CA GLN A 62 17.43 8.40 24.36
C GLN A 62 18.42 8.54 23.21
N LEU A 63 17.93 8.96 22.05
CA LEU A 63 18.75 9.28 20.88
C LEU A 63 18.36 10.65 20.31
N ASP A 64 19.31 11.31 19.67
CA ASP A 64 19.05 12.52 18.88
C ASP A 64 18.28 12.16 17.60
N ALA A 65 17.14 12.81 17.38
CA ALA A 65 16.26 12.48 16.26
C ALA A 65 16.88 12.83 14.90
N ARG A 66 17.70 13.89 14.81
CA ARG A 66 18.39 14.27 13.57
C ARG A 66 19.50 13.30 13.21
N ASP A 67 20.24 12.83 14.21
CA ASP A 67 21.28 11.82 14.00
C ASP A 67 20.70 10.50 13.48
N VAL A 68 19.61 10.02 14.08
CA VAL A 68 18.94 8.79 13.64
C VAL A 68 18.38 8.96 12.22
N PHE A 69 17.72 10.08 11.94
CA PHE A 69 17.17 10.35 10.61
C PHE A 69 18.28 10.45 9.54
N ALA A 70 19.40 11.10 9.86
CA ALA A 70 20.55 11.17 8.96
C ALA A 70 21.12 9.79 8.63
N ARG A 71 21.14 8.86 9.61
CA ARG A 71 21.58 7.47 9.38
C ARG A 71 20.61 6.70 8.49
N ILE A 72 19.29 6.88 8.66
CA ILE A 72 18.26 6.29 7.77
C ILE A 72 18.47 6.79 6.34
N VAL A 73 18.61 8.10 6.15
CA VAL A 73 18.82 8.71 4.83
C VAL A 73 20.13 8.23 4.20
N HIS A 74 21.22 8.15 4.99
CA HIS A 74 22.50 7.65 4.51
C HIS A 74 22.41 6.18 4.07
N GLY A 75 21.77 5.30 4.85
CA GLY A 75 21.56 3.90 4.48
C GLY A 75 20.77 3.77 3.18
N ALA A 76 19.66 4.49 3.07
CA ALA A 76 18.83 4.52 1.87
C ALA A 76 19.61 5.01 0.62
N TRP A 77 20.47 6.01 0.79
CA TRP A 77 21.36 6.48 -0.28
C TRP A 77 22.41 5.44 -0.66
N LEU A 78 22.98 4.73 0.32
CA LEU A 78 24.09 3.79 0.11
C LEU A 78 23.62 2.50 -0.57
N THR A 79 22.49 1.93 -0.14
CA THR A 79 22.05 0.58 -0.53
C THR A 79 20.58 0.53 -1.01
N GLY A 80 19.83 1.63 -0.95
CA GLY A 80 18.38 1.67 -1.18
C GLY A 80 17.54 1.30 0.05
N GLU A 81 18.18 0.95 1.18
CA GLU A 81 17.49 0.54 2.42
C GLU A 81 18.15 1.18 3.67
N PRO A 82 17.41 1.39 4.75
CA PRO A 82 16.00 1.03 4.96
C PRO A 82 15.02 1.98 4.24
N GLY A 83 13.83 1.46 3.96
CA GLY A 83 12.67 2.30 3.68
C GLY A 83 12.11 2.93 4.95
N VAL A 84 11.03 3.72 4.84
CA VAL A 84 10.30 4.29 5.98
C VAL A 84 8.81 3.99 5.88
N PHE A 85 8.19 3.76 7.04
CA PHE A 85 6.75 3.54 7.17
C PHE A 85 6.19 4.46 8.25
N PHE A 86 5.32 5.40 7.86
CA PHE A 86 4.69 6.33 8.80
C PHE A 86 3.53 5.63 9.54
N ILE A 87 3.88 4.87 10.57
CA ILE A 87 2.99 3.90 11.21
C ILE A 87 1.75 4.55 11.86
N ASP A 88 1.89 5.73 12.48
CA ASP A 88 0.78 6.41 13.11
C ASP A 88 -0.20 6.96 12.08
N LYS A 89 0.30 7.45 10.93
CA LYS A 89 -0.54 7.89 9.80
C LYS A 89 -1.34 6.72 9.20
N ALA A 90 -0.69 5.57 9.04
CA ALA A 90 -1.37 4.38 8.55
C ALA A 90 -2.46 3.91 9.53
N ASN A 91 -2.13 3.88 10.83
CA ASN A 91 -3.09 3.48 11.87
C ASN A 91 -4.26 4.45 12.04
N ALA A 92 -4.06 5.75 11.81
CA ALA A 92 -5.14 6.74 11.86
C ALA A 92 -6.28 6.47 10.88
N VAL A 93 -6.02 5.72 9.80
CA VAL A 93 -7.01 5.34 8.79
C VAL A 93 -7.22 3.82 8.67
N ASN A 94 -6.75 3.05 9.64
CA ASN A 94 -6.96 1.61 9.70
C ASN A 94 -8.48 1.32 9.64
N PRO A 95 -8.97 0.53 8.68
CA PRO A 95 -10.40 0.30 8.53
C PRO A 95 -11.02 -0.51 9.66
N VAL A 96 -10.22 -1.27 10.40
CA VAL A 96 -10.70 -2.17 11.47
C VAL A 96 -9.86 -2.05 12.76
N PRO A 97 -9.73 -0.84 13.35
CA PRO A 97 -8.80 -0.58 14.44
C PRO A 97 -9.13 -1.36 15.73
N HIS A 98 -10.35 -1.85 15.87
CA HIS A 98 -10.77 -2.71 16.98
C HIS A 98 -10.14 -4.13 16.94
N LEU A 99 -9.54 -4.53 15.82
CA LEU A 99 -8.82 -5.80 15.68
C LEU A 99 -7.32 -5.67 15.98
N GLY A 100 -6.81 -4.47 16.16
CA GLY A 100 -5.42 -4.18 16.45
C GLY A 100 -4.84 -3.09 15.55
N ALA A 101 -3.58 -2.79 15.76
CA ALA A 101 -2.82 -1.82 14.99
C ALA A 101 -2.06 -2.50 13.84
N TYR A 102 -1.80 -1.77 12.78
CA TYR A 102 -0.81 -2.14 11.79
C TYR A 102 0.58 -2.16 12.42
N GLU A 103 1.33 -3.22 12.17
CA GLU A 103 2.69 -3.39 12.68
C GLU A 103 3.71 -3.51 11.55
N ALA A 104 3.26 -3.95 10.37
CA ALA A 104 4.11 -4.17 9.21
C ALA A 104 3.38 -3.87 7.91
N THR A 105 4.12 -3.97 6.80
CA THR A 105 3.59 -3.95 5.45
C THR A 105 4.04 -5.22 4.70
N ASN A 106 3.51 -5.43 3.49
CA ASN A 106 4.10 -6.37 2.54
C ASN A 106 5.48 -5.87 2.05
N PRO A 107 6.28 -6.68 1.33
CA PRO A 107 7.65 -6.32 0.92
C PRO A 107 7.79 -5.03 0.11
N CYS A 108 6.78 -4.67 -0.68
CA CYS A 108 6.80 -3.44 -1.50
C CYS A 108 6.19 -2.22 -0.78
N GLY A 109 5.58 -2.40 0.39
CA GLY A 109 5.10 -1.31 1.24
C GLY A 109 3.71 -0.76 0.91
N GLU A 110 3.03 -1.27 -0.12
CA GLU A 110 1.72 -0.75 -0.55
C GLU A 110 0.54 -1.19 0.33
N GLN A 111 0.73 -2.20 1.19
CA GLN A 111 -0.31 -2.71 2.08
C GLN A 111 0.14 -2.73 3.55
N PRO A 112 -0.31 -1.78 4.37
CA PRO A 112 -0.26 -1.94 5.83
C PRO A 112 -1.14 -3.11 6.26
N LEU A 113 -0.61 -3.97 7.13
CA LEU A 113 -1.23 -5.23 7.51
C LEU A 113 -1.29 -5.39 9.04
N LEU A 114 -2.36 -6.01 9.50
CA LEU A 114 -2.48 -6.56 10.86
C LEU A 114 -1.69 -7.88 10.96
N PRO A 115 -1.38 -8.36 12.18
CA PRO A 115 -0.89 -9.72 12.35
C PRO A 115 -1.85 -10.74 11.70
N TYR A 116 -1.29 -11.69 10.93
CA TYR A 116 -2.02 -12.69 10.14
C TYR A 116 -2.90 -12.14 9.01
N ASP A 117 -2.77 -10.85 8.66
CA ASP A 117 -3.52 -10.24 7.57
C ASP A 117 -2.88 -10.57 6.21
N VAL A 118 -3.71 -10.63 5.18
CA VAL A 118 -3.28 -10.81 3.79
C VAL A 118 -4.11 -9.94 2.86
N CYS A 119 -3.55 -9.64 1.69
CA CYS A 119 -4.25 -8.93 0.64
C CYS A 119 -4.01 -9.61 -0.70
N ASN A 120 -5.07 -9.99 -1.40
CA ASN A 120 -4.98 -10.34 -2.81
C ASN A 120 -5.09 -9.09 -3.67
N LEU A 121 -4.23 -9.02 -4.68
CA LEU A 121 -4.02 -7.83 -5.50
C LEU A 121 -4.47 -8.05 -6.93
N GLY A 122 -4.91 -6.98 -7.57
CA GLY A 122 -5.13 -6.87 -9.00
C GLY A 122 -4.79 -5.47 -9.48
N SER A 123 -4.40 -5.32 -10.74
CA SER A 123 -4.12 -4.01 -11.32
C SER A 123 -4.69 -3.92 -12.73
N VAL A 124 -5.47 -2.87 -12.97
CA VAL A 124 -6.08 -2.59 -14.26
C VAL A 124 -5.07 -1.88 -15.15
N ASN A 125 -4.83 -2.39 -16.35
CA ASN A 125 -4.06 -1.67 -17.37
C ASN A 125 -4.89 -0.49 -17.90
N VAL A 126 -4.64 0.70 -17.37
CA VAL A 126 -5.41 1.90 -17.72
C VAL A 126 -5.08 2.44 -19.12
N GLY A 127 -3.93 2.09 -19.67
CA GLY A 127 -3.52 2.53 -21.02
C GLY A 127 -4.45 2.04 -22.14
N VAL A 128 -5.21 0.95 -21.92
CA VAL A 128 -6.11 0.40 -22.96
C VAL A 128 -7.46 1.12 -23.05
N PHE A 129 -7.77 2.05 -22.12
CA PHE A 129 -9.05 2.77 -22.08
C PHE A 129 -9.02 4.13 -22.80
N VAL A 130 -8.10 4.33 -23.73
CA VAL A 130 -8.09 5.53 -24.57
C VAL A 130 -8.72 5.21 -25.92
N ARG A 131 -9.75 5.97 -26.31
CA ARG A 131 -10.42 5.92 -27.60
C ARG A 131 -10.50 7.32 -28.19
N ASP A 132 -10.03 7.49 -29.40
CA ASP A 132 -10.05 8.80 -30.09
C ASP A 132 -9.45 9.95 -29.26
N GLY A 133 -8.33 9.66 -28.56
CA GLY A 133 -7.63 10.62 -27.71
C GLY A 133 -8.35 11.00 -26.41
N LYS A 134 -9.36 10.24 -26.00
CA LYS A 134 -10.16 10.48 -24.79
C LYS A 134 -10.28 9.23 -23.93
N MET A 135 -10.42 9.44 -22.62
CA MET A 135 -10.65 8.35 -21.68
C MET A 135 -12.04 7.73 -21.82
N ASP A 136 -12.12 6.41 -22.01
CA ASP A 136 -13.36 5.63 -21.97
C ASP A 136 -13.69 5.25 -20.53
N TRP A 137 -14.32 6.20 -19.83
CA TRP A 137 -14.70 6.04 -18.42
C TRP A 137 -15.72 4.92 -18.19
N GLU A 138 -16.59 4.65 -19.18
CA GLU A 138 -17.60 3.60 -19.01
C GLU A 138 -16.98 2.19 -19.08
N ALA A 139 -16.08 1.95 -20.02
CA ALA A 139 -15.36 0.68 -20.08
C ALA A 139 -14.46 0.49 -18.84
N LEU A 140 -13.84 1.56 -18.35
CA LEU A 140 -13.08 1.52 -17.10
C LEU A 140 -13.98 1.16 -15.91
N ARG A 141 -15.16 1.78 -15.77
CA ARG A 141 -16.14 1.49 -14.71
C ARG A 141 -16.47 0.01 -14.66
N GLN A 142 -16.87 -0.57 -15.79
CA GLN A 142 -17.25 -1.97 -15.89
C GLN A 142 -16.09 -2.88 -15.48
N THR A 143 -14.88 -2.54 -15.90
CA THR A 143 -13.68 -3.31 -15.56
C THR A 143 -13.35 -3.21 -14.07
N VAL A 144 -13.39 -2.02 -13.47
CA VAL A 144 -13.13 -1.84 -12.03
C VAL A 144 -14.14 -2.62 -11.19
N GLN A 145 -15.43 -2.57 -11.55
CA GLN A 145 -16.46 -3.32 -10.84
C GLN A 145 -16.26 -4.83 -10.98
N LEU A 146 -15.95 -5.32 -12.19
CA LEU A 146 -15.67 -6.73 -12.43
C LEU A 146 -14.43 -7.20 -11.66
N CYS A 147 -13.34 -6.43 -11.66
CA CYS A 147 -12.12 -6.74 -10.92
C CYS A 147 -12.35 -6.75 -9.40
N THR A 148 -13.14 -5.80 -8.88
CA THR A 148 -13.53 -5.77 -7.45
C THR A 148 -14.29 -7.04 -7.06
N HIS A 149 -15.25 -7.45 -7.88
CA HIS A 149 -16.02 -8.68 -7.69
C HIS A 149 -15.11 -9.92 -7.76
N PHE A 150 -14.22 -9.96 -8.73
CA PHE A 150 -13.25 -11.06 -8.87
C PHE A 150 -12.37 -11.20 -7.63
N LEU A 151 -11.80 -10.11 -7.14
CA LEU A 151 -10.94 -10.11 -5.96
C LEU A 151 -11.71 -10.52 -4.68
N ASP A 152 -12.99 -10.13 -4.54
CA ASP A 152 -13.84 -10.62 -3.45
C ASP A 152 -14.03 -12.13 -3.52
N ASN A 153 -14.25 -12.68 -4.72
CA ASN A 153 -14.38 -14.13 -4.91
C ASN A 153 -13.09 -14.90 -4.60
N VAL A 154 -11.92 -14.31 -4.90
CA VAL A 154 -10.61 -14.92 -4.59
C VAL A 154 -10.46 -15.18 -3.09
N ILE A 155 -11.00 -14.33 -2.20
CA ILE A 155 -10.94 -14.55 -0.75
C ILE A 155 -11.60 -15.88 -0.36
N ASP A 156 -12.72 -16.23 -0.99
CA ASP A 156 -13.45 -17.45 -0.69
C ASP A 156 -12.85 -18.70 -1.37
N ALA A 157 -12.27 -18.51 -2.57
CA ALA A 157 -11.64 -19.58 -3.35
C ALA A 157 -10.23 -19.96 -2.84
N ASN A 158 -9.57 -19.07 -2.11
CA ASN A 158 -8.19 -19.24 -1.68
C ASN A 158 -8.06 -20.31 -0.58
N LYS A 159 -6.92 -21.03 -0.62
CA LYS A 159 -6.51 -21.97 0.43
C LYS A 159 -5.41 -21.32 1.27
N TYR A 160 -5.75 -20.96 2.48
CA TYR A 160 -4.83 -20.29 3.39
C TYR A 160 -3.95 -21.31 4.14
N PRO A 161 -2.65 -21.03 4.34
CA PRO A 161 -1.73 -21.95 4.99
C PRO A 161 -1.98 -22.11 6.50
N LEU A 162 -2.57 -21.10 7.14
CA LEU A 162 -2.85 -21.09 8.57
C LEU A 162 -4.32 -20.73 8.84
N PRO A 163 -4.94 -21.35 9.89
CA PRO A 163 -6.32 -21.05 10.27
C PRO A 163 -6.54 -19.58 10.63
N GLU A 164 -5.57 -18.93 11.31
CA GLU A 164 -5.62 -17.53 11.73
C GLU A 164 -5.69 -16.59 10.53
N ILE A 165 -4.94 -16.89 9.47
CA ILE A 165 -4.98 -16.12 8.22
C ILE A 165 -6.35 -16.29 7.54
N SER A 166 -6.85 -17.53 7.50
CA SER A 166 -8.17 -17.83 6.93
C SER A 166 -9.29 -17.11 7.66
N ASP A 167 -9.26 -17.13 9.01
CA ASP A 167 -10.26 -16.46 9.85
C ASP A 167 -10.26 -14.95 9.58
N LEU A 168 -9.09 -14.30 9.75
CA LEU A 168 -8.98 -12.86 9.58
C LEU A 168 -9.34 -12.40 8.17
N SER A 169 -8.86 -13.10 7.12
CA SER A 169 -9.20 -12.78 5.73
C SER A 169 -10.71 -12.77 5.47
N ARG A 170 -11.44 -13.74 6.00
CA ARG A 170 -12.90 -13.83 5.83
C ARG A 170 -13.65 -12.79 6.67
N ARG A 171 -13.11 -12.41 7.83
CA ARG A 171 -13.72 -11.41 8.71
C ARG A 171 -13.62 -10.00 8.15
N ILE A 172 -12.47 -9.63 7.57
CA ILE A 172 -12.24 -8.26 7.09
C ILE A 172 -12.37 -8.12 5.58
N ARG A 173 -12.19 -9.18 4.81
CA ARG A 173 -12.31 -9.24 3.34
C ARG A 173 -11.50 -8.13 2.64
N ARG A 174 -10.22 -7.99 2.99
CA ARG A 174 -9.31 -7.04 2.39
C ARG A 174 -8.98 -7.43 0.96
N ILE A 175 -9.07 -6.47 0.03
CA ILE A 175 -8.60 -6.57 -1.34
C ILE A 175 -7.78 -5.33 -1.70
N GLY A 176 -6.97 -5.43 -2.76
CA GLY A 176 -6.13 -4.34 -3.25
C GLY A 176 -6.22 -4.24 -4.78
N LEU A 177 -7.20 -3.49 -5.28
CA LEU A 177 -7.30 -3.16 -6.69
C LEU A 177 -6.50 -1.90 -7.00
N GLY A 178 -5.58 -1.97 -7.94
CA GLY A 178 -4.75 -0.85 -8.39
C GLY A 178 -4.77 -0.65 -9.88
N ILE A 179 -3.80 0.10 -10.37
CA ILE A 179 -3.61 0.41 -11.78
C ILE A 179 -2.18 0.06 -12.23
N MET A 180 -2.01 -0.20 -13.51
CA MET A 180 -0.75 -0.24 -14.25
C MET A 180 -0.95 0.41 -15.61
N GLY A 181 0.10 0.67 -16.37
CA GLY A 181 -0.02 1.34 -17.67
C GLY A 181 -0.31 2.83 -17.56
N TRP A 182 0.05 3.47 -16.43
CA TRP A 182 -0.15 4.91 -16.23
C TRP A 182 0.63 5.76 -17.25
N ALA A 183 1.90 5.43 -17.47
CA ALA A 183 2.72 6.17 -18.44
C ALA A 183 2.18 5.99 -19.86
N ASP A 184 1.73 4.78 -20.25
CA ASP A 184 1.09 4.53 -21.54
C ASP A 184 -0.17 5.37 -21.73
N LEU A 185 -1.00 5.45 -20.67
CA LEU A 185 -2.21 6.27 -20.67
C LEU A 185 -1.88 7.74 -20.96
N LEU A 186 -0.89 8.29 -20.26
CA LEU A 186 -0.48 9.68 -20.44
C LEU A 186 0.04 9.95 -21.84
N VAL A 187 0.88 9.05 -22.39
CA VAL A 187 1.37 9.15 -23.77
C VAL A 187 0.22 9.17 -24.77
N ARG A 188 -0.75 8.27 -24.63
CA ARG A 188 -1.92 8.19 -25.52
C ARG A 188 -2.85 9.40 -25.41
N LEU A 189 -2.87 10.08 -24.25
CA LEU A 189 -3.62 11.32 -24.06
C LEU A 189 -2.82 12.58 -24.44
N GLY A 190 -1.51 12.45 -24.74
CA GLY A 190 -0.64 13.59 -25.01
C GLY A 190 -0.29 14.42 -23.76
N ILE A 191 -0.37 13.85 -22.57
CA ILE A 191 -0.11 14.54 -21.29
C ILE A 191 1.33 14.26 -20.85
N PRO A 192 2.19 15.27 -20.65
CA PRO A 192 3.54 15.06 -20.13
C PRO A 192 3.51 14.50 -18.70
N TYR A 193 4.28 13.44 -18.43
CA TYR A 193 4.29 12.75 -17.12
C TYR A 193 4.59 13.70 -15.95
N ASN A 194 5.57 14.59 -16.09
CA ASN A 194 6.01 15.53 -15.04
C ASN A 194 5.24 16.86 -15.04
N SER A 195 3.95 16.85 -15.39
CA SER A 195 3.11 18.04 -15.49
C SER A 195 2.08 18.12 -14.36
N GLY A 196 1.61 19.34 -14.08
CA GLY A 196 0.45 19.56 -13.19
C GLY A 196 -0.84 18.92 -13.71
N GLU A 197 -0.98 18.82 -15.03
CA GLU A 197 -2.10 18.16 -15.69
C GLU A 197 -2.11 16.66 -15.38
N ALA A 198 -0.95 15.97 -15.47
CA ALA A 198 -0.82 14.57 -15.10
C ALA A 198 -1.20 14.33 -13.63
N VAL A 199 -0.78 15.20 -12.71
CA VAL A 199 -1.15 15.11 -11.28
C VAL A 199 -2.66 15.31 -11.07
N ALA A 200 -3.27 16.26 -11.76
CA ALA A 200 -4.72 16.49 -11.71
C ALA A 200 -5.49 15.27 -12.24
N PHE A 201 -5.05 14.74 -13.38
CA PHE A 201 -5.66 13.56 -13.99
C PHE A 201 -5.48 12.29 -13.13
N ALA A 202 -4.32 12.11 -12.49
CA ALA A 202 -4.11 11.02 -11.54
C ALA A 202 -5.12 11.05 -10.38
N ARG A 203 -5.41 12.23 -9.85
CA ARG A 203 -6.42 12.40 -8.79
C ARG A 203 -7.83 12.04 -9.28
N GLU A 204 -8.17 12.45 -10.48
CA GLU A 204 -9.47 12.14 -11.08
C GLU A 204 -9.61 10.63 -11.30
N LEU A 205 -8.61 10.01 -11.95
CA LEU A 205 -8.59 8.58 -12.24
C LEU A 205 -8.69 7.74 -10.96
N MET A 206 -7.83 8.01 -9.96
CA MET A 206 -7.83 7.22 -8.74
C MET A 206 -9.08 7.45 -7.87
N ARG A 207 -9.64 8.66 -7.88
CA ARG A 207 -10.96 8.91 -7.25
C ARG A 207 -12.05 8.09 -7.93
N PHE A 208 -12.03 8.00 -9.27
CA PHE A 208 -12.98 7.20 -10.03
C PHE A 208 -12.83 5.70 -9.71
N VAL A 209 -11.62 5.15 -9.75
CA VAL A 209 -11.35 3.74 -9.42
C VAL A 209 -11.78 3.42 -7.99
N ASP A 210 -11.46 4.28 -7.03
CA ASP A 210 -11.84 4.11 -5.62
C ASP A 210 -13.36 4.14 -5.43
N GLU A 211 -14.06 5.07 -6.08
CA GLU A 211 -15.52 5.17 -5.96
C GLU A 211 -16.25 4.00 -6.64
N GLU A 212 -15.84 3.61 -7.85
CA GLU A 212 -16.48 2.49 -8.56
C GLU A 212 -16.22 1.14 -7.87
N SER A 213 -15.04 0.97 -7.24
CA SER A 213 -14.77 -0.21 -6.42
C SER A 213 -15.66 -0.25 -5.16
N LYS A 214 -15.94 0.90 -4.54
CA LYS A 214 -16.89 1.01 -3.41
C LYS A 214 -18.32 0.73 -3.83
N VAL A 215 -18.75 1.25 -4.99
CA VAL A 215 -20.09 0.97 -5.54
C VAL A 215 -20.31 -0.53 -5.72
N GLU A 216 -19.31 -1.23 -6.30
CA GLU A 216 -19.42 -2.69 -6.45
C GLU A 216 -19.37 -3.42 -5.11
N SER A 217 -18.51 -2.98 -4.18
CA SER A 217 -18.46 -3.57 -2.83
C SER A 217 -19.77 -3.38 -2.06
N GLU A 218 -20.47 -2.25 -2.24
CA GLU A 218 -21.82 -2.03 -1.70
C GLU A 218 -22.86 -2.95 -2.36
N ARG A 219 -22.76 -3.14 -3.68
CA ARG A 219 -23.64 -4.07 -4.41
C ARG A 219 -23.45 -5.50 -3.91
N LEU A 220 -22.21 -5.94 -3.72
CA LEU A 220 -21.88 -7.25 -3.14
C LEU A 220 -22.36 -7.37 -1.68
N ALA A 221 -22.24 -6.29 -0.90
CA ALA A 221 -22.73 -6.28 0.48
C ALA A 221 -24.25 -6.40 0.58
N LYS A 222 -25.01 -5.90 -0.40
CA LYS A 222 -26.47 -6.10 -0.50
C LYS A 222 -26.82 -7.56 -0.80
N GLN A 223 -26.02 -8.23 -1.63
CA GLN A 223 -26.29 -9.60 -2.08
C GLN A 223 -25.78 -10.66 -1.10
N ARG A 224 -24.61 -10.46 -0.49
CA ARG A 224 -23.84 -11.46 0.27
C ARG A 224 -23.59 -11.06 1.73
N GLY A 225 -24.07 -9.91 2.16
CA GLY A 225 -23.76 -9.32 3.47
C GLY A 225 -22.51 -8.45 3.46
N ALA A 226 -22.42 -7.51 4.37
CA ALA A 226 -21.20 -6.74 4.62
C ALA A 226 -20.09 -7.66 5.15
N PHE A 227 -18.84 -7.17 5.15
CA PHE A 227 -17.79 -7.92 5.85
C PHE A 227 -18.10 -8.04 7.35
N PRO A 228 -17.80 -9.17 8.01
CA PRO A 228 -18.25 -9.46 9.38
C PRO A 228 -17.92 -8.36 10.41
N GLU A 229 -16.74 -7.71 10.29
CA GLU A 229 -16.29 -6.67 11.21
C GLU A 229 -16.80 -5.25 10.86
N TRP A 230 -17.73 -5.14 9.91
CA TRP A 230 -18.20 -3.86 9.39
C TRP A 230 -18.76 -2.91 10.46
N GLU A 231 -19.52 -3.40 11.43
CA GLU A 231 -20.19 -2.55 12.42
C GLU A 231 -19.22 -1.73 13.27
N LYS A 232 -18.05 -2.30 13.61
CA LYS A 232 -17.01 -1.67 14.41
C LYS A 232 -15.93 -0.99 13.56
N SER A 233 -16.04 -1.09 12.23
CA SER A 233 -15.09 -0.49 11.29
C SER A 233 -15.28 1.03 11.17
N ILE A 234 -14.36 1.70 10.48
CA ILE A 234 -14.50 3.13 10.14
C ILE A 234 -15.70 3.40 9.22
N TRP A 235 -16.23 2.38 8.54
CA TRP A 235 -17.38 2.44 7.62
C TRP A 235 -18.72 2.15 8.30
N GLY A 236 -18.69 1.73 9.55
CA GLY A 236 -19.82 1.24 10.31
C GLY A 236 -20.90 2.28 10.61
N PRO A 237 -21.98 1.89 11.30
CA PRO A 237 -23.05 2.79 11.71
C PRO A 237 -22.59 3.74 12.82
N ASP A 238 -23.25 4.89 12.96
CA ASP A 238 -22.86 5.96 13.89
C ASP A 238 -22.72 5.53 15.36
N LYS A 239 -23.47 4.51 15.76
CA LYS A 239 -23.47 4.01 17.14
C LYS A 239 -22.24 3.18 17.48
N THR A 240 -21.63 2.51 16.51
CA THR A 240 -20.60 1.47 16.75
C THR A 240 -19.33 1.65 15.93
N CYS A 241 -19.33 2.56 14.94
CA CYS A 241 -18.16 2.76 14.08
C CYS A 241 -16.97 3.28 14.85
N ALA A 242 -15.78 2.91 14.39
CA ALA A 242 -14.54 3.49 14.87
C ALA A 242 -14.49 5.00 14.58
N ARG A 243 -13.87 5.73 15.52
CA ARG A 243 -13.70 7.18 15.49
C ARG A 243 -12.23 7.53 15.67
N ASP A 244 -11.85 8.73 15.27
CA ASP A 244 -10.52 9.26 15.51
C ASP A 244 -10.34 9.74 16.98
N ALA A 245 -9.17 10.29 17.27
CA ALA A 245 -8.85 10.79 18.61
C ALA A 245 -9.74 11.98 19.07
N THR A 246 -10.41 12.65 18.15
CA THR A 246 -11.36 13.75 18.42
C THR A 246 -12.81 13.27 18.51
N LEU A 247 -13.03 11.97 18.49
CA LEU A 247 -14.33 11.29 18.44
C LEU A 247 -15.15 11.57 17.18
N GLU A 248 -14.50 12.06 16.12
CA GLU A 248 -15.12 12.27 14.82
C GLU A 248 -15.06 10.99 13.95
N ARG A 249 -15.98 10.90 13.01
CA ARG A 249 -15.96 9.80 12.04
C ARG A 249 -14.75 9.90 11.11
N ILE A 250 -14.02 8.81 10.99
CA ILE A 250 -12.87 8.71 10.06
C ILE A 250 -13.33 8.67 8.61
N ARG A 251 -14.47 8.01 8.34
CA ARG A 251 -15.06 7.89 7.00
C ARG A 251 -16.59 7.98 7.04
N PRO A 252 -17.24 8.45 5.98
CA PRO A 252 -18.68 8.37 5.84
C PRO A 252 -19.19 6.93 5.95
N LYS A 253 -20.39 6.73 6.51
CA LYS A 253 -21.02 5.41 6.58
C LYS A 253 -21.22 4.82 5.18
N ARG A 254 -20.66 3.63 4.95
CA ARG A 254 -20.90 2.84 3.73
C ARG A 254 -20.98 1.36 4.08
N LYS A 255 -22.00 0.65 3.60
CA LYS A 255 -22.15 -0.78 3.86
C LYS A 255 -21.37 -1.57 2.82
N LEU A 256 -20.09 -1.81 3.10
CA LEU A 256 -19.15 -2.45 2.19
C LEU A 256 -19.04 -3.96 2.44
N ARG A 257 -18.73 -4.71 1.38
CA ARG A 257 -18.33 -6.12 1.43
C ARG A 257 -16.87 -6.31 1.84
N ASN A 258 -16.03 -5.30 1.63
CA ASN A 258 -14.58 -5.35 1.81
C ASN A 258 -14.12 -4.19 2.69
N CYS A 259 -13.23 -4.42 3.65
CA CYS A 259 -12.77 -3.37 4.56
C CYS A 259 -11.83 -2.37 3.88
N ASN A 260 -11.03 -2.85 2.92
CA ASN A 260 -10.13 -2.09 2.06
C ASN A 260 -10.29 -2.57 0.62
N LEU A 261 -10.18 -1.66 -0.36
CA LEU A 261 -10.50 -1.92 -1.76
C LEU A 261 -9.34 -1.62 -2.71
N THR A 262 -8.66 -0.49 -2.51
CA THR A 262 -7.68 0.00 -3.48
C THR A 262 -6.26 0.03 -2.92
N THR A 263 -5.29 -0.11 -3.82
CA THR A 263 -3.86 0.02 -3.56
C THR A 263 -3.13 0.43 -4.83
N VAL A 264 -1.87 0.80 -4.72
CA VAL A 264 -0.99 1.00 -5.89
C VAL A 264 0.22 0.11 -5.73
N ALA A 265 0.16 -1.06 -6.38
CA ALA A 265 1.24 -2.04 -6.36
C ALA A 265 2.27 -1.76 -7.47
N PRO A 266 3.52 -2.23 -7.35
CA PRO A 266 4.56 -2.05 -8.37
C PRO A 266 4.25 -2.71 -9.70
N THR A 267 3.49 -3.81 -9.71
CA THR A 267 3.07 -4.58 -10.92
C THR A 267 4.20 -5.09 -11.82
N GLY A 268 5.43 -5.26 -11.27
CA GLY A 268 6.62 -5.56 -12.07
C GLY A 268 6.45 -6.70 -13.08
N THR A 269 5.95 -7.86 -12.65
CA THR A 269 5.75 -9.02 -13.55
C THR A 269 4.48 -8.92 -14.39
N ILE A 270 3.36 -8.49 -13.78
CA ILE A 270 2.08 -8.48 -14.49
C ILE A 270 2.00 -7.39 -15.56
N SER A 271 2.73 -6.28 -15.41
CA SER A 271 2.83 -5.25 -16.45
C SER A 271 3.58 -5.76 -17.67
N ILE A 272 4.63 -6.57 -17.49
CA ILE A 272 5.34 -7.25 -18.59
C ILE A 272 4.40 -8.18 -19.34
N ILE A 273 3.60 -8.98 -18.63
CA ILE A 273 2.62 -9.89 -19.22
C ILE A 273 1.56 -9.10 -20.00
N ALA A 274 1.15 -7.95 -19.49
CA ALA A 274 0.13 -7.11 -20.10
C ALA A 274 0.68 -6.17 -21.20
N GLY A 275 2.01 -6.11 -21.42
CA GLY A 275 2.63 -5.23 -22.40
C GLY A 275 2.41 -3.74 -22.09
N CYS A 276 2.59 -3.33 -20.82
CA CYS A 276 2.38 -1.93 -20.40
C CYS A 276 3.40 -1.49 -19.36
N SER A 277 3.47 -0.20 -19.06
CA SER A 277 4.29 0.36 -17.99
C SER A 277 3.87 -0.14 -16.60
N SER A 278 4.84 -0.30 -15.70
CA SER A 278 4.61 -0.77 -14.34
C SER A 278 3.91 0.28 -13.48
N GLY A 279 2.83 -0.10 -12.84
CA GLY A 279 2.10 0.73 -11.88
C GLY A 279 1.89 2.16 -12.35
N ILE A 280 2.44 3.09 -11.58
CA ILE A 280 2.44 4.54 -11.88
C ILE A 280 3.83 5.06 -12.24
N GLU A 281 4.77 4.17 -12.58
CA GLU A 281 6.13 4.54 -12.94
C GLU A 281 6.19 5.26 -14.30
N PRO A 282 7.17 6.16 -14.50
CA PRO A 282 7.42 6.76 -15.82
C PRO A 282 8.04 5.74 -16.76
N MET A 283 7.92 5.98 -18.08
CA MET A 283 8.75 5.28 -19.05
C MET A 283 10.20 5.73 -18.89
N PHE A 284 11.11 4.81 -18.61
CA PHE A 284 12.54 5.13 -18.46
C PHE A 284 13.30 5.10 -19.78
N ALA A 285 12.81 4.35 -20.79
CA ALA A 285 13.40 4.29 -22.12
C ALA A 285 12.36 3.82 -23.15
N VAL A 286 12.54 4.21 -24.43
CA VAL A 286 11.72 3.73 -25.54
C VAL A 286 12.15 2.32 -25.96
N ALA A 287 13.47 2.08 -25.99
CA ALA A 287 14.07 0.78 -26.28
C ALA A 287 15.15 0.47 -25.25
N PHE A 288 15.23 -0.75 -24.77
CA PHE A 288 16.17 -1.15 -23.72
C PHE A 288 16.49 -2.65 -23.78
N LEU A 289 17.50 -3.07 -23.05
CA LEU A 289 17.82 -4.48 -22.83
C LEU A 289 17.26 -4.91 -21.49
N ARG A 290 16.36 -5.86 -21.49
CA ARG A 290 15.82 -6.49 -20.29
C ARG A 290 16.72 -7.65 -19.88
N ASN A 291 17.23 -7.64 -18.66
CA ASN A 291 17.91 -8.80 -18.10
C ASN A 291 16.88 -9.65 -17.33
N GLN A 292 16.54 -10.80 -17.86
CA GLN A 292 15.63 -11.74 -17.20
C GLN A 292 16.33 -13.09 -17.02
N ALA A 293 16.54 -13.46 -15.78
CA ALA A 293 17.24 -14.71 -15.41
C ALA A 293 18.63 -14.86 -16.06
N GLY A 294 19.38 -13.76 -16.21
CA GLY A 294 20.70 -13.74 -16.84
C GLY A 294 20.71 -13.68 -18.38
N VAL A 295 19.54 -13.64 -19.01
CA VAL A 295 19.41 -13.47 -20.46
C VAL A 295 19.03 -12.03 -20.78
N LEU A 296 19.83 -11.38 -21.64
CA LEU A 296 19.54 -10.03 -22.16
C LEU A 296 18.63 -10.16 -23.37
N MET A 297 17.45 -9.55 -23.31
CA MET A 297 16.48 -9.51 -24.38
C MET A 297 16.19 -8.05 -24.76
N PRO A 298 16.23 -7.70 -26.06
CA PRO A 298 15.78 -6.39 -26.49
C PRO A 298 14.27 -6.25 -26.26
N ASP A 299 13.88 -5.10 -25.76
CA ASP A 299 12.47 -4.77 -25.50
C ASP A 299 12.19 -3.33 -25.93
N VAL A 300 10.98 -3.05 -26.37
CA VAL A 300 10.54 -1.75 -26.87
C VAL A 300 9.18 -1.45 -26.28
N ASN A 301 9.00 -0.23 -25.76
CA ASN A 301 7.68 0.27 -25.38
C ASN A 301 6.90 0.63 -26.64
N GLU A 302 5.82 -0.10 -26.94
CA GLU A 302 4.94 0.08 -28.10
C GLU A 302 3.92 1.23 -27.89
#